data_dd3f5555fdee97f56ffae83a0c52e9b8
#
_entry.id   dd3f5555fdee97f56ffae83a0c52e9b8
#
_cell.length_a   1.000
_cell.length_b   1.000
_cell.length_c   1.000
_cell.angle_alpha   90.00
_cell.angle_beta   90.00
_cell.angle_gamma   90.00
#
_symmetry.space_group_name_H-M   'P 1'
#
loop_
_entity.id
_entity.type
_entity.pdbx_description
1 polymer ?
#
loop_
_entity_poly.entity_id
_entity_poly.type
_entity_poly.pdbx_seq_one_letter_code
_entity_poly.pdbx_strand_id
1 'polypeptide(L)'
;CPSDYMIQRMRENDLLAEINWDNVPNIKNIDPTYMEQSQSFDPENKYSVPYCVGTVGILYNKTMVKEQVDSWNILWDEKYKDSILMQDSVRDAFAVALKRRGYSLNSLVVDELIQATDDLIAQKPLVQAYVVDQVRDKMIGNEAALGVIYSGEALYTQRENPDLEYVIPKEGTNVWIDSW
;
A
#
# COMPACT_ATOMS: atom_id res chain seq x y z
N CYS A 1 -15.61 -5.78 -0.22
CA CYS A 1 -15.02 -5.26 1.02
C CYS A 1 -14.45 -3.89 0.76
N PRO A 2 -14.93 -2.84 1.42
CA PRO A 2 -14.31 -1.52 1.36
C PRO A 2 -13.07 -1.46 2.27
N SER A 3 -12.13 -0.59 1.90
CA SER A 3 -11.00 -0.25 2.75
C SER A 3 -11.40 0.77 3.83
N ASP A 4 -10.59 0.85 4.86
CA ASP A 4 -10.74 1.68 6.06
C ASP A 4 -11.25 3.11 5.79
N TYR A 5 -10.61 3.85 4.88
CA TYR A 5 -11.00 5.22 4.53
C TYR A 5 -12.41 5.31 3.91
N MET A 6 -12.85 4.25 3.22
CA MET A 6 -14.19 4.22 2.63
C MET A 6 -15.23 3.93 3.70
N ILE A 7 -14.94 3.05 4.65
CA ILE A 7 -15.79 2.78 5.81
C ILE A 7 -15.99 4.07 6.61
N GLN A 8 -14.90 4.79 6.91
CA GLN A 8 -14.98 6.09 7.59
C GLN A 8 -15.91 7.04 6.83
N ARG A 9 -15.71 7.18 5.52
CA ARG A 9 -16.53 8.06 4.68
C ARG A 9 -18.00 7.65 4.64
N MET A 10 -18.30 6.35 4.56
CA MET A 10 -19.66 5.83 4.56
C MET A 10 -20.34 6.07 5.91
N ARG A 11 -19.64 5.84 7.02
CA ARG A 11 -20.12 6.10 8.36
C ARG A 11 -20.45 7.59 8.57
N GLU A 12 -19.54 8.49 8.18
CA GLU A 12 -19.72 9.95 8.28
C GLU A 12 -20.89 10.48 7.45
N ASN A 13 -21.38 9.71 6.48
CA ASN A 13 -22.53 10.04 5.64
C ASN A 13 -23.77 9.20 5.94
N ASP A 14 -23.81 8.50 7.09
CA ASP A 14 -24.94 7.68 7.55
C ASP A 14 -25.36 6.59 6.52
N LEU A 15 -24.40 6.03 5.80
CA LEU A 15 -24.65 5.01 4.77
C LEU A 15 -24.51 3.58 5.31
N LEU A 16 -24.15 3.39 6.56
CA LEU A 16 -23.95 2.09 7.19
C LEU A 16 -24.99 1.84 8.27
N ALA A 17 -25.42 0.59 8.42
CA ALA A 17 -26.22 0.13 9.53
C ALA A 17 -25.33 -0.46 10.64
N GLU A 18 -25.69 -0.26 11.88
CA GLU A 18 -24.99 -0.88 13.01
C GLU A 18 -25.12 -2.42 12.97
N ILE A 19 -24.03 -3.11 13.27
CA ILE A 19 -24.00 -4.56 13.34
C ILE A 19 -24.70 -5.03 14.61
N ASN A 20 -25.64 -5.95 14.45
CA ASN A 20 -26.18 -6.68 15.60
C ASN A 20 -25.22 -7.83 15.96
N TRP A 21 -24.39 -7.59 16.97
CA TRP A 21 -23.34 -8.52 17.39
C TRP A 21 -23.86 -9.86 17.91
N ASP A 22 -25.12 -9.94 18.39
CA ASP A 22 -25.74 -11.20 18.78
C ASP A 22 -25.86 -12.18 17.61
N ASN A 23 -25.90 -11.65 16.40
CA ASN A 23 -25.95 -12.44 15.17
C ASN A 23 -24.56 -12.79 14.59
N VAL A 24 -23.48 -12.34 15.23
CA VAL A 24 -22.10 -12.53 14.76
C VAL A 24 -21.24 -13.26 15.81
N PRO A 25 -21.60 -14.49 16.21
CA PRO A 25 -20.90 -15.21 17.30
C PRO A 25 -19.45 -15.54 16.99
N ASN A 26 -19.06 -15.53 15.71
CA ASN A 26 -17.71 -15.82 15.25
C ASN A 26 -16.75 -14.63 15.37
N ILE A 27 -17.22 -13.47 15.79
CA ILE A 27 -16.36 -12.29 16.03
C ILE A 27 -15.20 -12.61 17.00
N LYS A 28 -15.40 -13.55 17.90
CA LYS A 28 -14.36 -14.07 18.83
C LYS A 28 -13.14 -14.68 18.13
N ASN A 29 -13.25 -14.99 16.84
CA ASN A 29 -12.16 -15.56 16.05
C ASN A 29 -11.31 -14.48 15.36
N ILE A 30 -11.73 -13.22 15.40
CA ILE A 30 -10.96 -12.09 14.89
C ILE A 30 -9.91 -11.71 15.93
N ASP A 31 -8.67 -11.52 15.49
CA ASP A 31 -7.59 -11.07 16.36
C ASP A 31 -7.92 -9.71 16.99
N PRO A 32 -7.90 -9.58 18.32
CA PRO A 32 -8.22 -8.34 19.01
C PRO A 32 -7.39 -7.13 18.57
N THR A 33 -6.16 -7.36 18.12
CA THR A 33 -5.26 -6.30 17.62
C THR A 33 -5.89 -5.56 16.43
N TYR A 34 -6.49 -6.31 15.49
CA TYR A 34 -7.11 -5.69 14.31
C TYR A 34 -8.46 -5.04 14.65
N MET A 35 -9.20 -5.59 15.62
CA MET A 35 -10.39 -4.92 16.15
C MET A 35 -10.06 -3.59 16.82
N GLU A 36 -8.95 -3.51 17.57
CA GLU A 36 -8.48 -2.27 18.18
C GLU A 36 -8.03 -1.26 17.11
N GLN A 37 -7.25 -1.69 16.13
CA GLN A 37 -6.80 -0.82 15.04
C GLN A 37 -7.97 -0.26 14.22
N SER A 38 -9.02 -1.05 14.01
CA SER A 38 -10.21 -0.64 13.26
C SER A 38 -10.99 0.49 13.93
N GLN A 39 -10.82 0.72 15.23
CA GLN A 39 -11.46 1.83 15.93
C GLN A 39 -11.01 3.21 15.44
N SER A 40 -9.89 3.28 14.72
CA SER A 40 -9.42 4.52 14.09
C SER A 40 -10.36 5.04 13.01
N PHE A 41 -11.07 4.17 12.31
CA PHE A 41 -12.03 4.52 11.26
C PHE A 41 -13.47 4.10 11.58
N ASP A 42 -13.67 3.14 12.48
CA ASP A 42 -14.96 2.66 12.99
C ASP A 42 -14.97 2.62 14.53
N PRO A 43 -15.18 3.77 15.20
CA PRO A 43 -15.21 3.84 16.68
C PRO A 43 -16.18 2.82 17.26
N GLU A 44 -15.72 2.11 18.30
CA GLU A 44 -16.45 1.04 18.98
C GLU A 44 -16.75 -0.19 18.08
N ASN A 45 -16.19 -0.24 16.85
CA ASN A 45 -16.41 -1.31 15.86
C ASN A 45 -17.92 -1.57 15.62
N LYS A 46 -18.68 -0.51 15.35
CA LYS A 46 -20.13 -0.63 15.20
C LYS A 46 -20.59 -1.07 13.82
N TYR A 47 -19.79 -0.82 12.79
CA TYR A 47 -20.23 -0.87 11.40
C TYR A 47 -19.44 -1.85 10.54
N SER A 48 -18.33 -2.39 11.04
CA SER A 48 -17.45 -3.20 10.22
C SER A 48 -16.71 -4.29 11.00
N VAL A 49 -16.26 -5.31 10.28
CA VAL A 49 -15.42 -6.41 10.81
C VAL A 49 -14.16 -6.50 9.98
N PRO A 50 -12.96 -6.43 10.55
CA PRO A 50 -11.71 -6.63 9.82
C PRO A 50 -11.70 -7.95 9.05
N TYR A 51 -11.32 -7.87 7.78
CA TYR A 51 -11.25 -9.03 6.89
C TYR A 51 -9.84 -9.31 6.42
N CYS A 52 -9.17 -8.29 5.91
CA CYS A 52 -7.83 -8.40 5.35
C CYS A 52 -6.98 -7.21 5.75
N VAL A 53 -5.73 -7.46 6.07
CA VAL A 53 -4.74 -6.43 6.35
C VAL A 53 -3.56 -6.59 5.41
N GLY A 54 -3.03 -5.48 4.93
CA GLY A 54 -1.87 -5.48 4.07
C GLY A 54 -0.98 -4.25 4.25
N THR A 55 0.17 -4.35 3.61
CA THR A 55 1.14 -3.26 3.52
C THR A 55 1.49 -3.02 2.07
N VAL A 56 2.05 -1.84 1.78
CA VAL A 56 2.64 -1.51 0.49
C VAL A 56 4.16 -1.62 0.63
N GLY A 57 4.83 -2.16 -0.37
CA GLY A 57 6.28 -2.26 -0.36
C GLY A 57 6.87 -2.28 -1.76
N ILE A 58 8.17 -2.52 -1.82
CA ILE A 58 8.91 -2.65 -3.08
C ILE A 58 9.13 -4.13 -3.35
N LEU A 59 8.66 -4.61 -4.50
CA LEU A 59 9.08 -5.88 -5.08
C LEU A 59 10.18 -5.60 -6.09
N TYR A 60 11.32 -6.26 -5.96
CA TYR A 60 12.44 -6.05 -6.87
C TYR A 60 13.01 -7.36 -7.40
N ASN A 61 13.58 -7.30 -8.59
CA ASN A 61 14.22 -8.43 -9.22
C ASN A 61 15.72 -8.46 -8.87
N LYS A 62 16.15 -9.46 -8.09
CA LYS A 62 17.55 -9.64 -7.64
C LYS A 62 18.54 -9.84 -8.77
N THR A 63 18.08 -10.23 -9.96
CA THR A 63 18.94 -10.37 -11.14
C THR A 63 19.26 -9.04 -11.80
N MET A 64 18.35 -8.04 -11.65
CA MET A 64 18.45 -6.70 -12.22
C MET A 64 18.96 -5.66 -11.21
N VAL A 65 18.57 -5.79 -9.94
CA VAL A 65 18.95 -4.89 -8.84
C VAL A 65 19.99 -5.59 -7.97
N LYS A 66 21.20 -5.05 -7.89
CA LYS A 66 22.34 -5.67 -7.19
C LYS A 66 22.65 -4.98 -5.86
N GLU A 67 22.22 -3.75 -5.69
CA GLU A 67 22.32 -3.01 -4.41
C GLU A 67 21.24 -3.46 -3.41
N GLN A 68 21.46 -3.10 -2.16
CA GLN A 68 20.48 -3.29 -1.11
C GLN A 68 19.29 -2.38 -1.34
N VAL A 69 18.09 -2.96 -1.39
CA VAL A 69 16.82 -2.22 -1.48
C VAL A 69 16.25 -2.08 -0.07
N ASP A 70 16.38 -0.90 0.53
CA ASP A 70 15.91 -0.63 1.90
C ASP A 70 15.23 0.74 2.06
N SER A 71 15.07 1.49 0.95
CA SER A 71 14.53 2.85 0.96
C SER A 71 13.66 3.11 -0.26
N TRP A 72 12.64 3.92 -0.09
CA TRP A 72 11.82 4.42 -1.19
C TRP A 72 12.61 5.23 -2.22
N ASN A 73 13.79 5.76 -1.84
CA ASN A 73 14.64 6.55 -2.74
C ASN A 73 15.04 5.83 -4.02
N ILE A 74 15.13 4.49 -4.00
CA ILE A 74 15.49 3.70 -5.18
C ILE A 74 14.53 3.91 -6.36
N LEU A 75 13.26 4.26 -6.07
CA LEU A 75 12.24 4.53 -7.10
C LEU A 75 12.46 5.87 -7.82
N TRP A 76 13.47 6.67 -7.44
CA TRP A 76 13.92 7.91 -8.08
C TRP A 76 15.33 7.79 -8.68
N ASP A 77 15.90 6.57 -8.70
CA ASP A 77 17.23 6.36 -9.28
C ASP A 77 17.10 6.22 -10.81
N GLU A 78 17.76 7.13 -11.53
CA GLU A 78 17.79 7.14 -13.00
C GLU A 78 18.34 5.84 -13.60
N LYS A 79 19.11 5.07 -12.87
CA LYS A 79 19.59 3.74 -13.25
C LYS A 79 18.47 2.79 -13.63
N TYR A 80 17.29 2.96 -13.01
CA TYR A 80 16.11 2.11 -13.22
C TYR A 80 15.05 2.77 -14.13
N LYS A 81 15.43 3.81 -14.86
CA LYS A 81 14.52 4.46 -15.80
C LYS A 81 13.88 3.43 -16.74
N ASP A 82 12.59 3.61 -17.00
CA ASP A 82 11.75 2.70 -17.80
C ASP A 82 11.68 1.25 -17.28
N SER A 83 12.02 1.03 -15.99
CA SER A 83 11.99 -0.26 -15.32
C SER A 83 11.39 -0.20 -13.90
N ILE A 84 10.58 0.83 -13.64
CA ILE A 84 9.87 1.07 -12.39
C ILE A 84 8.37 1.00 -12.63
N LEU A 85 7.67 0.19 -11.85
CA LEU A 85 6.22 0.12 -11.83
C LEU A 85 5.71 0.83 -10.58
N MET A 86 4.89 1.86 -10.77
CA MET A 86 4.24 2.59 -9.68
C MET A 86 2.77 2.22 -9.56
N GLN A 87 2.20 2.43 -8.37
CA GLN A 87 0.79 2.22 -8.12
C GLN A 87 -0.06 3.28 -8.86
N ASP A 88 -1.06 2.81 -9.60
CA ASP A 88 -2.16 3.64 -10.13
C ASP A 88 -3.22 3.88 -9.05
N SER A 89 -2.74 4.36 -7.92
CA SER A 89 -3.53 4.75 -6.74
C SER A 89 -2.97 6.05 -6.20
N VAL A 90 -3.78 7.09 -6.18
CA VAL A 90 -3.36 8.40 -5.67
C VAL A 90 -2.87 8.31 -4.22
N ARG A 91 -3.58 7.55 -3.37
CA ARG A 91 -3.21 7.39 -1.96
C ARG A 91 -1.86 6.71 -1.80
N ASP A 92 -1.62 5.61 -2.52
CA ASP A 92 -0.37 4.85 -2.39
C ASP A 92 0.81 5.59 -3.03
N ALA A 93 0.62 6.23 -4.17
CA ALA A 93 1.66 7.05 -4.78
C ALA A 93 2.10 8.21 -3.87
N PHE A 94 1.13 8.93 -3.27
CA PHE A 94 1.43 9.98 -2.29
C PHE A 94 2.04 9.43 -1.01
N ALA A 95 1.58 8.28 -0.51
CA ALA A 95 2.14 7.64 0.67
C ALA A 95 3.64 7.34 0.48
N VAL A 96 4.03 6.80 -0.68
CA VAL A 96 5.43 6.54 -1.05
C VAL A 96 6.26 7.84 -1.04
N ALA A 97 5.77 8.90 -1.69
CA ALA A 97 6.48 10.18 -1.77
C ALA A 97 6.60 10.88 -0.41
N LEU A 98 5.53 10.87 0.40
CA LEU A 98 5.52 11.44 1.75
C LEU A 98 6.49 10.66 2.67
N LYS A 99 6.41 9.33 2.66
CA LYS A 99 7.30 8.49 3.49
C LYS A 99 8.76 8.65 3.11
N ARG A 100 9.08 8.73 1.81
CA ARG A 100 10.43 9.04 1.32
C ARG A 100 11.02 10.30 1.96
N ARG A 101 10.21 11.31 2.23
CA ARG A 101 10.59 12.56 2.90
C ARG A 101 10.56 12.49 4.43
N GLY A 102 10.11 11.38 5.00
CA GLY A 102 9.93 11.23 6.44
C GLY A 102 8.65 11.87 6.97
N TYR A 103 7.72 12.25 6.07
CA TYR A 103 6.43 12.81 6.46
C TYR A 103 5.41 11.73 6.84
N SER A 104 4.35 12.14 7.53
CA SER A 104 3.20 11.27 7.74
C SER A 104 2.47 11.02 6.42
N LEU A 105 2.11 9.76 6.13
CA LEU A 105 1.27 9.45 4.96
C LEU A 105 -0.15 10.02 5.09
N ASN A 106 -0.57 10.38 6.30
CA ASN A 106 -1.83 11.05 6.60
C ASN A 106 -1.67 12.57 6.80
N SER A 107 -0.59 13.16 6.30
CA SER A 107 -0.37 14.60 6.41
C SER A 107 -1.46 15.40 5.72
N LEU A 108 -1.93 16.45 6.40
CA LEU A 108 -2.82 17.48 5.86
C LEU A 108 -2.09 18.82 5.66
N VAL A 109 -0.77 18.82 5.84
CA VAL A 109 0.06 20.02 5.66
C VAL A 109 0.26 20.26 4.17
N VAL A 110 -0.24 21.40 3.69
CA VAL A 110 -0.24 21.72 2.24
C VAL A 110 1.16 21.71 1.65
N ASP A 111 2.15 22.26 2.35
CA ASP A 111 3.53 22.32 1.88
C ASP A 111 4.16 20.91 1.73
N GLU A 112 3.83 19.97 2.62
CA GLU A 112 4.28 18.58 2.51
C GLU A 112 3.65 17.86 1.30
N LEU A 113 2.37 18.15 1.04
CA LEU A 113 1.66 17.60 -0.12
C LEU A 113 2.21 18.19 -1.44
N ILE A 114 2.55 19.49 -1.46
CA ILE A 114 3.20 20.13 -2.63
C ILE A 114 4.56 19.47 -2.89
N GLN A 115 5.39 19.29 -1.86
CA GLN A 115 6.69 18.65 -2.01
C GLN A 115 6.57 17.19 -2.48
N ALA A 116 5.58 16.44 -1.98
CA ALA A 116 5.32 15.08 -2.45
C ALA A 116 4.87 15.07 -3.93
N THR A 117 4.08 16.08 -4.33
CA THR A 117 3.66 16.27 -5.74
C THR A 117 4.86 16.51 -6.64
N ASP A 118 5.76 17.42 -6.24
CA ASP A 118 6.97 17.75 -7.00
C ASP A 118 7.87 16.52 -7.16
N ASP A 119 8.00 15.69 -6.11
CA ASP A 119 8.73 14.44 -6.17
C ASP A 119 8.10 13.45 -7.18
N LEU A 120 6.78 13.29 -7.17
CA LEU A 120 6.09 12.41 -8.10
C LEU A 120 6.18 12.91 -9.56
N ILE A 121 6.14 14.24 -9.77
CA ILE A 121 6.38 14.83 -11.08
C ILE A 121 7.82 14.54 -11.55
N ALA A 122 8.80 14.69 -10.67
CA ALA A 122 10.20 14.39 -10.99
C ALA A 122 10.43 12.87 -11.24
N GLN A 123 9.68 11.99 -10.57
CA GLN A 123 9.76 10.54 -10.79
C GLN A 123 9.13 10.10 -12.12
N LYS A 124 8.08 10.78 -12.56
CA LYS A 124 7.26 10.36 -13.70
C LYS A 124 8.06 9.97 -14.96
N PRO A 125 9.15 10.66 -15.35
CA PRO A 125 9.96 10.28 -16.50
C PRO A 125 10.75 8.97 -16.33
N LEU A 126 10.84 8.45 -15.10
CA LEU A 126 11.55 7.21 -14.78
C LEU A 126 10.60 6.00 -14.75
N VAL A 127 9.30 6.24 -14.61
CA VAL A 127 8.28 5.21 -14.46
C VAL A 127 7.93 4.59 -15.80
N GLN A 128 8.01 3.26 -15.88
CA GLN A 128 7.58 2.49 -17.04
C GLN A 128 6.06 2.52 -17.20
N ALA A 129 5.34 2.27 -16.09
CA ALA A 129 3.88 2.26 -16.07
C ALA A 129 3.33 2.49 -14.65
N TYR A 130 2.13 3.07 -14.61
CA TYR A 130 1.28 3.09 -13.43
C TYR A 130 0.29 1.94 -13.53
N VAL A 131 0.30 1.02 -12.56
CA VAL A 131 -0.46 -0.24 -12.58
C VAL A 131 -0.96 -0.59 -11.18
N VAL A 132 -1.96 -1.45 -11.10
CA VAL A 132 -2.40 -2.07 -9.83
C VAL A 132 -2.09 -3.56 -9.91
N ASP A 133 -3.03 -4.39 -10.34
CA ASP A 133 -2.86 -5.85 -10.37
C ASP A 133 -1.83 -6.31 -11.41
N GLN A 134 -1.65 -5.56 -12.49
CA GLN A 134 -0.71 -5.89 -13.57
C GLN A 134 0.77 -5.88 -13.12
N VAL A 135 1.09 -5.24 -11.98
CA VAL A 135 2.44 -5.29 -11.41
C VAL A 135 2.89 -6.73 -11.20
N ARG A 136 1.99 -7.60 -10.76
CA ARG A 136 2.25 -9.02 -10.55
C ARG A 136 2.78 -9.70 -11.82
N ASP A 137 1.99 -9.65 -12.90
CA ASP A 137 2.30 -10.35 -14.13
C ASP A 137 3.58 -9.81 -14.78
N LYS A 138 3.77 -8.49 -14.76
CA LYS A 138 4.97 -7.83 -15.27
C LYS A 138 6.24 -8.23 -14.50
N MET A 139 6.16 -8.29 -13.17
CA MET A 139 7.31 -8.71 -12.36
C MET A 139 7.62 -10.21 -12.53
N ILE A 140 6.60 -11.08 -12.61
CA ILE A 140 6.78 -12.51 -12.96
C ILE A 140 7.49 -12.64 -14.30
N GLY A 141 7.11 -11.85 -15.29
CA GLY A 141 7.70 -11.83 -16.64
C GLY A 141 9.06 -11.16 -16.75
N ASN A 142 9.64 -10.65 -15.65
CA ASN A 142 10.89 -9.87 -15.65
C ASN A 142 10.86 -8.61 -16.54
N GLU A 143 9.69 -7.97 -16.65
CA GLU A 143 9.52 -6.78 -17.49
C GLU A 143 9.97 -5.49 -16.79
N ALA A 144 10.18 -5.53 -15.47
CA ALA A 144 10.63 -4.39 -14.67
C ALA A 144 11.60 -4.82 -13.57
N ALA A 145 12.45 -3.91 -13.14
CA ALA A 145 13.41 -4.13 -12.07
C ALA A 145 12.78 -3.91 -10.68
N LEU A 146 11.87 -2.94 -10.57
CA LEU A 146 11.25 -2.47 -9.34
C LEU A 146 9.75 -2.31 -9.53
N GLY A 147 8.96 -2.72 -8.55
CA GLY A 147 7.51 -2.51 -8.54
C GLY A 147 6.99 -2.18 -7.14
N VAL A 148 6.14 -1.16 -7.05
CA VAL A 148 5.37 -0.89 -5.83
C VAL A 148 4.15 -1.81 -5.83
N ILE A 149 3.98 -2.60 -4.77
CA ILE A 149 3.03 -3.70 -4.74
C ILE A 149 2.46 -3.90 -3.33
N TYR A 150 1.28 -4.47 -3.23
CA TYR A 150 0.68 -4.91 -1.98
C TYR A 150 1.31 -6.22 -1.49
N SER A 151 1.47 -6.36 -0.18
CA SER A 151 2.17 -7.49 0.45
C SER A 151 1.61 -8.86 0.05
N GLY A 152 0.28 -9.01 -0.01
CA GLY A 152 -0.37 -10.26 -0.41
C GLY A 152 -0.01 -10.67 -1.85
N GLU A 153 -0.08 -9.71 -2.78
CA GLU A 153 0.31 -9.91 -4.18
C GLU A 153 1.81 -10.19 -4.32
N ALA A 154 2.64 -9.50 -3.53
CA ALA A 154 4.09 -9.74 -3.53
C ALA A 154 4.44 -11.18 -3.13
N LEU A 155 3.80 -11.71 -2.08
CA LEU A 155 4.02 -13.10 -1.65
C LEU A 155 3.60 -14.12 -2.71
N TYR A 156 2.50 -13.87 -3.42
CA TYR A 156 2.09 -14.70 -4.55
C TYR A 156 3.13 -14.63 -5.68
N THR A 157 3.53 -13.42 -6.06
CA THR A 157 4.47 -13.15 -7.16
C THR A 157 5.84 -13.80 -6.91
N GLN A 158 6.33 -13.78 -5.66
CA GLN A 158 7.58 -14.45 -5.27
C GLN A 158 7.53 -15.98 -5.39
N ARG A 159 6.35 -16.60 -5.25
CA ARG A 159 6.19 -18.05 -5.46
C ARG A 159 6.32 -18.43 -6.94
N GLU A 160 5.86 -17.57 -7.83
CA GLU A 160 5.92 -17.79 -9.27
C GLU A 160 7.31 -17.43 -9.86
N ASN A 161 8.02 -16.46 -9.25
CA ASN A 161 9.36 -16.06 -9.68
C ASN A 161 10.29 -15.90 -8.45
N PRO A 162 11.18 -16.87 -8.19
CA PRO A 162 12.08 -16.86 -7.02
C PRO A 162 13.18 -15.80 -7.10
N ASP A 163 13.37 -15.13 -8.23
CA ASP A 163 14.32 -14.03 -8.37
C ASP A 163 13.78 -12.71 -7.76
N LEU A 164 12.51 -12.68 -7.40
CA LEU A 164 11.87 -11.53 -6.81
C LEU A 164 12.00 -11.53 -5.29
N GLU A 165 12.17 -10.33 -4.73
CA GLU A 165 12.20 -10.12 -3.27
C GLU A 165 11.36 -8.90 -2.91
N TYR A 166 10.59 -9.03 -1.82
CA TYR A 166 9.73 -7.98 -1.28
C TYR A 166 10.37 -7.35 -0.05
N VAL A 167 10.35 -6.03 0.03
CA VAL A 167 10.88 -5.27 1.15
C VAL A 167 9.94 -4.15 1.56
N ILE A 168 9.85 -3.93 2.86
CA ILE A 168 9.25 -2.71 3.43
C ILE A 168 10.39 -1.74 3.69
N PRO A 169 10.42 -0.56 3.04
CA PRO A 169 11.47 0.42 3.24
C PRO A 169 11.55 0.94 4.68
N LYS A 170 12.74 1.34 5.08
CA LYS A 170 13.04 1.82 6.46
C LYS A 170 12.29 3.08 6.87
N GLU A 171 11.86 3.89 5.92
CA GLU A 171 11.02 5.07 6.17
C GLU A 171 9.59 4.69 6.61
N GLY A 172 9.26 3.41 6.57
CA GLY A 172 7.94 2.88 6.85
C GLY A 172 7.01 2.90 5.64
N THR A 173 5.80 2.38 5.84
CA THR A 173 4.84 2.21 4.77
C THR A 173 3.40 2.40 5.23
N ASN A 174 2.47 2.29 4.26
CA ASN A 174 1.04 2.22 4.51
C ASN A 174 0.66 0.83 5.06
N VAL A 175 -0.18 0.82 6.09
CA VAL A 175 -0.94 -0.35 6.54
C VAL A 175 -2.40 -0.03 6.33
N TRP A 176 -3.13 -0.92 5.70
CA TRP A 176 -4.55 -0.76 5.41
C TRP A 176 -5.34 -1.98 5.88
N ILE A 177 -6.61 -1.76 6.20
CA ILE A 177 -7.55 -2.81 6.62
C ILE A 177 -8.77 -2.75 5.71
N ASP A 178 -9.03 -3.84 5.02
CA ASP A 178 -10.31 -4.05 4.36
C ASP A 178 -11.26 -4.77 5.32
N SER A 179 -12.52 -4.37 5.32
CA SER A 179 -13.51 -4.89 6.25
C SER A 179 -14.82 -5.26 5.56
N TRP A 180 -15.54 -6.18 6.18
CA TRP A 180 -16.93 -6.49 5.86
C TRP A 180 -17.87 -5.50 6.53
#